data_6d2ddf107b75131f8c3f04d7733d65e4
#
_entry.id   6d2ddf107b75131f8c3f04d7733d65e4
#
_cell.length_a   1.000
_cell.length_b   1.000
_cell.length_c   1.000
_cell.angle_alpha   90.00
_cell.angle_beta   90.00
_cell.angle_gamma   90.00
#
_symmetry.space_group_name_H-M   'P 1'
#
loop_
_entity.id
_entity.type
_entity.pdbx_description
1 polymer ?
#
loop_
_entity_poly.entity_id
_entity_poly.type
_entity_poly.pdbx_seq_one_letter_code
_entity_poly.pdbx_strand_id
1 'polypeptide(L)'
;MEYKIGKEARCAVIGYGSWATAIVGLLAANEARVGWYVRNPEVLEGLLGEGRNPRYLSDVEFDRRRIAPSDDLDEVVREADIVILATPSAYLKTFLEPLTVSLQDKFVVSAIKGIVPGDYKTIVEYVHDRYDLSYKQIGIITGPSHAEEVSRGKLSYLTVVCTDPENAQMLGEKFATDYIHLSYSTDLYGIEYAAILKNIYALSVGIAVGLGYGDNFLAVLIANSAGEMRRFLEESYPAERDTLVSGYLGDLLVTCYSVYSRNRRLGLLIGHGCTVKSALNEMTMVAEGYFAADCIRHINARHKI
;
A
#
# COMPACT_ATOMS: atom_id res chain seq x y z
N MET A 1 -25.47 -6.54 -6.97
CA MET A 1 -25.49 -7.50 -5.85
C MET A 1 -24.70 -6.90 -4.70
N GLU A 2 -25.14 -7.01 -3.47
CA GLU A 2 -24.39 -6.52 -2.33
C GLU A 2 -23.36 -7.59 -1.93
N TYR A 3 -22.05 -7.28 -2.04
CA TYR A 3 -21.01 -8.21 -1.66
C TYR A 3 -20.78 -8.12 -0.15
N LYS A 4 -20.77 -9.27 0.53
CA LYS A 4 -20.48 -9.35 1.96
C LYS A 4 -19.30 -10.30 2.20
N ILE A 5 -18.31 -9.83 2.95
CA ILE A 5 -17.18 -10.66 3.36
C ILE A 5 -17.66 -11.66 4.41
N GLY A 6 -17.51 -12.95 4.12
CA GLY A 6 -17.81 -14.02 5.06
C GLY A 6 -16.71 -14.14 6.15
N LYS A 7 -17.10 -14.63 7.34
CA LYS A 7 -16.14 -14.84 8.44
C LYS A 7 -15.01 -15.80 8.05
N GLU A 8 -15.34 -16.84 7.30
CA GLU A 8 -14.40 -17.87 6.84
C GLU A 8 -13.76 -17.54 5.48
N ALA A 9 -13.89 -16.27 5.01
CA ALA A 9 -13.32 -15.84 3.74
C ALA A 9 -11.80 -16.01 3.75
N ARG A 10 -11.28 -16.73 2.74
CA ARG A 10 -9.86 -17.04 2.59
C ARG A 10 -9.12 -15.91 1.92
N CYS A 11 -7.96 -15.56 2.47
CA CYS A 11 -7.14 -14.47 1.97
C CYS A 11 -6.00 -14.97 1.07
N ALA A 12 -5.73 -14.20 0.01
CA ALA A 12 -4.51 -14.35 -0.79
C ALA A 12 -3.83 -12.99 -0.99
N VAL A 13 -2.49 -13.00 -1.01
CA VAL A 13 -1.65 -11.81 -1.22
C VAL A 13 -0.92 -11.92 -2.55
N ILE A 14 -1.05 -10.90 -3.39
CA ILE A 14 -0.37 -10.80 -4.68
C ILE A 14 0.82 -9.85 -4.54
N GLY A 15 2.03 -10.42 -4.54
CA GLY A 15 3.28 -9.67 -4.35
C GLY A 15 4.16 -10.30 -3.27
N TYR A 16 5.46 -9.96 -3.28
CA TYR A 16 6.45 -10.58 -2.38
C TYR A 16 7.47 -9.57 -1.80
N GLY A 17 7.20 -8.27 -1.92
CA GLY A 17 8.00 -7.21 -1.30
C GLY A 17 7.85 -7.17 0.23
N SER A 18 8.56 -6.26 0.90
CA SER A 18 8.50 -6.13 2.37
C SER A 18 7.09 -5.96 2.91
N TRP A 19 6.25 -5.12 2.27
CA TRP A 19 4.88 -4.92 2.73
C TRP A 19 4.00 -6.16 2.51
N ALA A 20 4.13 -6.84 1.36
CA ALA A 20 3.45 -8.12 1.14
C ALA A 20 3.85 -9.17 2.19
N THR A 21 5.15 -9.27 2.50
CA THR A 21 5.68 -10.18 3.53
C THR A 21 5.10 -9.86 4.91
N ALA A 22 5.02 -8.59 5.29
CA ALA A 22 4.41 -8.18 6.56
C ALA A 22 2.90 -8.47 6.61
N ILE A 23 2.16 -8.21 5.51
CA ILE A 23 0.73 -8.54 5.39
C ILE A 23 0.49 -10.03 5.57
N VAL A 24 1.26 -10.88 4.90
CA VAL A 24 1.14 -12.34 5.07
C VAL A 24 1.39 -12.75 6.53
N GLY A 25 2.33 -12.09 7.22
CA GLY A 25 2.58 -12.32 8.65
C GLY A 25 1.36 -12.00 9.52
N LEU A 26 0.70 -10.87 9.28
CA LEU A 26 -0.53 -10.49 9.99
C LEU A 26 -1.67 -11.48 9.72
N LEU A 27 -1.88 -11.82 8.45
CA LEU A 27 -2.93 -12.78 8.06
C LEU A 27 -2.67 -14.18 8.64
N ALA A 28 -1.44 -14.67 8.56
CA ALA A 28 -1.08 -15.98 9.09
C ALA A 28 -1.21 -16.09 10.62
N ALA A 29 -1.28 -14.99 11.34
CA ALA A 29 -1.62 -14.99 12.78
C ALA A 29 -3.10 -15.34 13.01
N ASN A 30 -3.99 -14.97 12.09
CA ASN A 30 -5.45 -15.10 12.23
C ASN A 30 -6.06 -16.20 11.34
N GLU A 31 -5.46 -16.47 10.17
CA GLU A 31 -5.96 -17.40 9.18
C GLU A 31 -5.32 -18.79 9.31
N ALA A 32 -6.07 -19.82 8.95
CA ALA A 32 -5.53 -21.19 8.92
C ALA A 32 -4.45 -21.33 7.84
N ARG A 33 -4.65 -20.69 6.69
CA ARG A 33 -3.73 -20.72 5.57
C ARG A 33 -3.94 -19.51 4.66
N VAL A 34 -2.85 -18.82 4.28
CA VAL A 34 -2.84 -17.65 3.41
C VAL A 34 -2.26 -18.00 2.06
N GLY A 35 -3.02 -17.80 0.97
CA GLY A 35 -2.52 -17.88 -0.39
C GLY A 35 -1.48 -16.79 -0.66
N TRP A 36 -0.39 -17.11 -1.36
CA TRP A 36 0.66 -16.11 -1.60
C TRP A 36 1.26 -16.25 -3.00
N TYR A 37 0.94 -15.30 -3.90
CA TYR A 37 1.52 -15.29 -5.23
C TYR A 37 2.92 -14.68 -5.22
N VAL A 38 3.91 -15.49 -5.62
CA VAL A 38 5.34 -15.17 -5.59
C VAL A 38 5.98 -15.56 -6.93
N ARG A 39 6.13 -14.60 -7.84
CA ARG A 39 6.73 -14.86 -9.16
C ARG A 39 8.26 -14.92 -9.18
N ASN A 40 8.94 -14.56 -8.09
CA ASN A 40 10.40 -14.63 -7.99
C ASN A 40 10.84 -16.02 -7.49
N PRO A 41 11.61 -16.81 -8.28
CA PRO A 41 11.97 -18.18 -7.91
C PRO A 41 12.76 -18.29 -6.60
N GLU A 42 13.72 -17.39 -6.36
CA GLU A 42 14.54 -17.37 -5.14
C GLU A 42 13.68 -17.16 -3.89
N VAL A 43 12.69 -16.23 -3.97
CA VAL A 43 11.77 -15.96 -2.88
C VAL A 43 10.84 -17.17 -2.66
N LEU A 44 10.34 -17.76 -3.74
CA LEU A 44 9.48 -18.94 -3.67
C LEU A 44 10.20 -20.12 -3.02
N GLU A 45 11.43 -20.41 -3.45
CA GLU A 45 12.27 -21.48 -2.87
C GLU A 45 12.53 -21.24 -1.38
N GLY A 46 12.88 -20.01 -0.97
CA GLY A 46 13.12 -19.66 0.42
C GLY A 46 11.86 -19.87 1.29
N LEU A 47 10.68 -19.47 0.79
CA LEU A 47 9.42 -19.67 1.50
C LEU A 47 9.02 -21.14 1.60
N LEU A 48 9.18 -21.93 0.54
CA LEU A 48 8.87 -23.37 0.55
C LEU A 48 9.86 -24.18 1.38
N GLY A 49 11.16 -23.84 1.29
CA GLY A 49 12.24 -24.55 1.97
C GLY A 49 12.37 -24.17 3.46
N GLU A 50 12.62 -22.89 3.73
CA GLU A 50 12.97 -22.37 5.05
C GLU A 50 11.82 -21.60 5.73
N GLY A 51 10.71 -21.34 5.04
CA GLY A 51 9.64 -20.48 5.54
C GLY A 51 10.07 -19.01 5.66
N ARG A 52 11.03 -18.56 4.86
CA ARG A 52 11.58 -17.19 4.93
C ARG A 52 11.60 -16.56 3.55
N ASN A 53 11.38 -15.24 3.53
CA ASN A 53 11.61 -14.45 2.32
C ASN A 53 13.08 -13.95 2.34
N PRO A 54 13.98 -14.49 1.51
CA PRO A 54 15.41 -14.16 1.59
C PRO A 54 15.74 -12.73 1.20
N ARG A 55 14.83 -12.05 0.47
CA ARG A 55 15.06 -10.69 -0.05
C ARG A 55 14.42 -9.59 0.79
N TYR A 56 13.35 -9.91 1.51
CA TYR A 56 12.54 -8.91 2.22
C TYR A 56 12.14 -9.43 3.60
N LEU A 57 12.53 -8.71 4.64
CA LEU A 57 12.26 -9.09 6.03
C LEU A 57 12.77 -10.52 6.33
N SER A 58 14.01 -10.80 5.97
CA SER A 58 14.62 -12.14 6.02
C SER A 58 14.74 -12.72 7.44
N ASP A 59 14.56 -11.89 8.46
CA ASP A 59 14.49 -12.28 9.87
C ASP A 59 13.11 -12.85 10.28
N VAL A 60 12.08 -12.68 9.42
CA VAL A 60 10.74 -13.24 9.66
C VAL A 60 10.68 -14.70 9.20
N GLU A 61 10.28 -15.59 10.12
CA GLU A 61 10.01 -17.00 9.84
C GLU A 61 8.53 -17.31 9.90
N PHE A 62 8.02 -17.94 8.86
CA PHE A 62 6.62 -18.35 8.75
C PHE A 62 6.45 -19.84 9.12
N ASP A 63 5.39 -20.15 9.83
CA ASP A 63 4.90 -21.53 9.87
C ASP A 63 4.41 -21.91 8.46
N ARG A 64 5.15 -22.81 7.81
CA ARG A 64 4.86 -23.25 6.42
C ARG A 64 3.50 -23.89 6.24
N ARG A 65 2.87 -24.33 7.32
CA ARG A 65 1.49 -24.85 7.28
C ARG A 65 0.46 -23.72 7.10
N ARG A 66 0.81 -22.50 7.51
CA ARG A 66 -0.06 -21.32 7.47
C ARG A 66 0.10 -20.46 6.22
N ILE A 67 1.08 -20.74 5.37
CA ILE A 67 1.30 -20.05 4.10
C ILE A 67 1.21 -21.03 2.94
N ALA A 68 0.73 -20.54 1.78
CA ALA A 68 0.65 -21.30 0.53
C ALA A 68 1.29 -20.49 -0.60
N PRO A 69 2.65 -20.37 -0.63
CA PRO A 69 3.33 -19.67 -1.70
C PRO A 69 3.27 -20.47 -2.99
N SER A 70 2.92 -19.81 -4.11
CA SER A 70 2.84 -20.38 -5.45
C SER A 70 3.22 -19.33 -6.48
N ASP A 71 3.76 -19.75 -7.62
CA ASP A 71 3.97 -18.92 -8.82
C ASP A 71 2.85 -19.06 -9.86
N ASP A 72 1.81 -19.82 -9.55
CA ASP A 72 0.56 -19.89 -10.32
C ASP A 72 -0.46 -18.87 -9.76
N LEU A 73 -0.62 -17.76 -10.49
CA LEU A 73 -1.54 -16.69 -10.09
C LEU A 73 -3.00 -17.14 -10.11
N ASP A 74 -3.37 -17.96 -11.11
CA ASP A 74 -4.75 -18.44 -11.25
C ASP A 74 -5.12 -19.42 -10.14
N GLU A 75 -4.20 -20.29 -9.71
CA GLU A 75 -4.38 -21.16 -8.55
C GLU A 75 -4.64 -20.34 -7.29
N VAL A 76 -3.74 -19.38 -7.01
CA VAL A 76 -3.82 -18.53 -5.81
C VAL A 76 -5.14 -17.73 -5.77
N VAL A 77 -5.55 -17.14 -6.88
CA VAL A 77 -6.79 -16.34 -6.96
C VAL A 77 -8.03 -17.24 -6.88
N ARG A 78 -8.01 -18.40 -7.51
CA ARG A 78 -9.16 -19.33 -7.50
C ARG A 78 -9.52 -19.79 -6.10
N GLU A 79 -8.53 -20.04 -5.26
CA GLU A 79 -8.72 -20.51 -3.89
C GLU A 79 -9.10 -19.41 -2.90
N ALA A 80 -8.94 -18.14 -3.26
CA ALA A 80 -9.20 -17.00 -2.39
C ALA A 80 -10.61 -16.44 -2.55
N ASP A 81 -11.15 -15.88 -1.49
CA ASP A 81 -12.36 -15.06 -1.46
C ASP A 81 -11.96 -13.56 -1.39
N ILE A 82 -10.82 -13.27 -0.75
CA ILE A 82 -10.23 -11.92 -0.62
C ILE A 82 -8.86 -11.92 -1.29
N VAL A 83 -8.66 -11.04 -2.29
CA VAL A 83 -7.39 -10.89 -3.02
C VAL A 83 -6.75 -9.56 -2.67
N ILE A 84 -5.58 -9.60 -2.02
CA ILE A 84 -4.87 -8.41 -1.54
C ILE A 84 -3.71 -8.09 -2.49
N LEU A 85 -3.78 -6.93 -3.13
CA LEU A 85 -2.75 -6.42 -4.04
C LEU A 85 -1.67 -5.69 -3.25
N ALA A 86 -0.46 -6.22 -3.23
CA ALA A 86 0.67 -5.70 -2.44
C ALA A 86 1.97 -5.66 -3.27
N THR A 87 1.87 -5.15 -4.49
CA THR A 87 2.98 -4.91 -5.42
C THR A 87 3.26 -3.41 -5.52
N PRO A 88 4.44 -2.97 -6.00
CA PRO A 88 4.58 -1.58 -6.42
C PRO A 88 3.62 -1.24 -7.57
N SER A 89 3.06 -0.02 -7.56
CA SER A 89 2.06 0.42 -8.55
C SER A 89 2.57 0.31 -9.99
N ALA A 90 3.85 0.61 -10.21
CA ALA A 90 4.51 0.52 -11.51
C ALA A 90 4.53 -0.92 -12.10
N TYR A 91 4.40 -1.93 -11.27
CA TYR A 91 4.45 -3.34 -11.69
C TYR A 91 3.09 -4.04 -11.62
N LEU A 92 2.04 -3.37 -11.15
CA LEU A 92 0.72 -3.99 -10.97
C LEU A 92 0.22 -4.68 -12.24
N LYS A 93 0.29 -3.99 -13.38
CA LYS A 93 -0.15 -4.54 -14.68
C LYS A 93 0.57 -5.85 -15.02
N THR A 94 1.89 -5.87 -14.89
CA THR A 94 2.71 -7.06 -15.22
C THR A 94 2.55 -8.19 -14.19
N PHE A 95 2.14 -7.88 -12.96
CA PHE A 95 1.80 -8.90 -11.97
C PHE A 95 0.45 -9.55 -12.27
N LEU A 96 -0.52 -8.78 -12.77
CA LEU A 96 -1.86 -9.27 -13.10
C LEU A 96 -2.02 -9.72 -14.54
N GLU A 97 -1.00 -9.56 -15.40
CA GLU A 97 -1.04 -9.98 -16.80
C GLU A 97 -1.35 -11.48 -16.98
N PRO A 98 -0.78 -12.40 -16.16
CA PRO A 98 -1.07 -13.83 -16.29
C PRO A 98 -2.46 -14.24 -15.81
N LEU A 99 -3.21 -13.36 -15.14
CA LEU A 99 -4.50 -13.68 -14.53
C LEU A 99 -5.56 -13.96 -15.61
N THR A 100 -6.08 -15.17 -15.61
CA THR A 100 -7.20 -15.60 -16.47
C THR A 100 -8.49 -15.87 -15.69
N VAL A 101 -8.39 -16.07 -14.37
CA VAL A 101 -9.52 -16.28 -13.46
C VAL A 101 -10.26 -14.96 -13.22
N SER A 102 -11.58 -15.00 -13.19
CA SER A 102 -12.43 -13.83 -12.91
C SER A 102 -12.25 -13.36 -11.45
N LEU A 103 -12.26 -12.04 -11.27
CA LEU A 103 -12.30 -11.39 -9.95
C LEU A 103 -13.72 -10.98 -9.52
N GLN A 104 -14.75 -11.20 -10.34
CA GLN A 104 -16.10 -10.70 -10.08
C GLN A 104 -16.77 -11.33 -8.85
N ASP A 105 -16.35 -12.50 -8.43
CA ASP A 105 -16.79 -13.17 -7.21
C ASP A 105 -15.85 -12.98 -6.01
N LYS A 106 -14.83 -12.11 -6.15
CA LYS A 106 -13.81 -11.83 -5.14
C LYS A 106 -13.99 -10.46 -4.52
N PHE A 107 -13.51 -10.30 -3.29
CA PHE A 107 -13.28 -8.99 -2.70
C PHE A 107 -11.81 -8.61 -2.93
N VAL A 108 -11.57 -7.47 -3.61
CA VAL A 108 -10.20 -7.04 -3.95
C VAL A 108 -9.77 -5.92 -3.02
N VAL A 109 -8.60 -6.07 -2.40
CA VAL A 109 -8.06 -5.11 -1.45
C VAL A 109 -6.76 -4.52 -1.99
N SER A 110 -6.70 -3.20 -2.10
CA SER A 110 -5.46 -2.49 -2.41
C SER A 110 -4.65 -2.25 -1.13
N ALA A 111 -3.42 -2.73 -1.11
CA ALA A 111 -2.40 -2.36 -0.13
C ALA A 111 -1.29 -1.50 -0.78
N ILE A 112 -1.56 -0.98 -1.98
CA ILE A 112 -0.63 -0.21 -2.81
C ILE A 112 -0.83 1.28 -2.55
N LYS A 113 0.25 2.00 -2.29
CA LYS A 113 0.23 3.44 -2.01
C LYS A 113 0.82 4.21 -3.21
N GLY A 114 0.16 4.10 -4.38
CA GLY A 114 0.64 4.66 -5.64
C GLY A 114 -0.46 4.78 -6.70
N ILE A 115 -0.10 5.26 -7.87
CA ILE A 115 -0.96 5.42 -9.06
C ILE A 115 -0.42 4.52 -10.17
N VAL A 116 -1.31 3.94 -10.97
CA VAL A 116 -0.93 3.11 -12.12
C VAL A 116 -0.35 4.00 -13.22
N PRO A 117 0.96 3.88 -13.54
CA PRO A 117 1.59 4.71 -14.55
C PRO A 117 0.98 4.51 -15.94
N GLY A 118 0.83 5.60 -16.68
CA GLY A 118 0.28 5.61 -18.04
C GLY A 118 -1.26 5.65 -18.07
N ASP A 119 -1.96 5.03 -17.11
CA ASP A 119 -3.42 5.13 -17.01
C ASP A 119 -3.84 6.33 -16.15
N TYR A 120 -2.93 6.83 -15.30
CA TYR A 120 -3.20 7.92 -14.37
C TYR A 120 -4.42 7.67 -13.47
N LYS A 121 -4.68 6.39 -13.16
CA LYS A 121 -5.76 5.92 -12.29
C LYS A 121 -5.21 5.48 -10.96
N THR A 122 -5.96 5.71 -9.89
CA THR A 122 -5.70 5.06 -8.62
C THR A 122 -5.84 3.54 -8.77
N ILE A 123 -5.36 2.77 -7.81
CA ILE A 123 -5.47 1.30 -7.89
C ILE A 123 -6.93 0.87 -7.89
N VAL A 124 -7.75 1.53 -7.07
CA VAL A 124 -9.19 1.27 -6.96
C VAL A 124 -9.89 1.54 -8.29
N GLU A 125 -9.64 2.68 -8.93
CA GLU A 125 -10.18 3.03 -10.25
C GLU A 125 -9.71 2.04 -11.33
N TYR A 126 -8.42 1.68 -11.31
CA TYR A 126 -7.88 0.73 -12.27
C TYR A 126 -8.52 -0.66 -12.15
N VAL A 127 -8.67 -1.16 -10.92
CA VAL A 127 -9.27 -2.48 -10.66
C VAL A 127 -10.76 -2.47 -11.02
N HIS A 128 -11.48 -1.39 -10.65
CA HIS A 128 -12.88 -1.19 -11.02
C HIS A 128 -13.07 -1.28 -12.54
N ASP A 129 -12.32 -0.47 -13.31
CA ASP A 129 -12.50 -0.37 -14.74
C ASP A 129 -11.98 -1.61 -15.52
N ARG A 130 -10.88 -2.20 -15.05
CA ARG A 130 -10.21 -3.30 -15.76
C ARG A 130 -10.91 -4.63 -15.60
N TYR A 131 -11.52 -4.87 -14.40
CA TYR A 131 -12.12 -6.15 -14.03
C TYR A 131 -13.64 -6.06 -13.82
N ASP A 132 -14.24 -4.91 -14.11
CA ASP A 132 -15.69 -4.65 -13.95
C ASP A 132 -16.18 -4.96 -12.53
N LEU A 133 -15.42 -4.52 -11.52
CA LEU A 133 -15.74 -4.71 -10.11
C LEU A 133 -16.51 -3.52 -9.56
N SER A 134 -17.55 -3.79 -8.79
CA SER A 134 -18.23 -2.74 -8.02
C SER A 134 -17.29 -2.15 -6.96
N TYR A 135 -17.35 -0.84 -6.70
CA TYR A 135 -16.67 -0.21 -5.56
C TYR A 135 -17.04 -0.84 -4.21
N LYS A 136 -18.18 -1.53 -4.12
CA LYS A 136 -18.57 -2.31 -2.92
C LYS A 136 -17.78 -3.59 -2.72
N GLN A 137 -17.04 -4.04 -3.75
CA GLN A 137 -16.15 -5.22 -3.74
C GLN A 137 -14.67 -4.84 -3.63
N ILE A 138 -14.38 -3.55 -3.44
CA ILE A 138 -13.01 -3.05 -3.39
C ILE A 138 -12.78 -2.39 -2.03
N GLY A 139 -11.67 -2.76 -1.39
CA GLY A 139 -11.21 -2.16 -0.14
C GLY A 139 -9.78 -1.66 -0.25
N ILE A 140 -9.35 -0.91 0.76
CA ILE A 140 -7.97 -0.44 0.92
C ILE A 140 -7.50 -0.75 2.33
N ILE A 141 -6.23 -1.12 2.47
CA ILE A 141 -5.51 -1.11 3.74
C ILE A 141 -4.32 -0.15 3.65
N THR A 142 -4.23 0.77 4.58
CA THR A 142 -3.20 1.82 4.62
C THR A 142 -2.92 2.25 6.06
N GLY A 143 -2.28 3.38 6.28
CA GLY A 143 -1.97 3.94 7.59
C GLY A 143 -0.48 3.86 7.95
N PRO A 144 -0.08 4.43 9.09
CA PRO A 144 1.30 4.47 9.58
C PRO A 144 1.76 3.07 10.01
N SER A 145 2.29 2.29 9.06
CA SER A 145 2.61 0.86 9.20
C SER A 145 3.80 0.47 8.30
N HIS A 146 5.01 0.87 8.68
CA HIS A 146 6.20 0.39 7.97
C HIS A 146 6.37 -1.12 8.15
N ALA A 147 6.63 -1.84 7.07
CA ALA A 147 6.74 -3.30 7.07
C ALA A 147 7.79 -3.81 8.06
N GLU A 148 8.89 -3.08 8.20
CA GLU A 148 10.00 -3.38 9.11
C GLU A 148 9.60 -3.26 10.59
N GLU A 149 8.65 -2.40 10.91
CA GLU A 149 8.11 -2.25 12.27
C GLU A 149 7.01 -3.24 12.55
N VAL A 150 6.08 -3.41 11.61
CA VAL A 150 4.98 -4.39 11.68
C VAL A 150 5.54 -5.80 11.88
N SER A 151 6.55 -6.19 11.09
CA SER A 151 7.15 -7.52 11.17
C SER A 151 7.86 -7.82 12.51
N ARG A 152 8.22 -6.77 13.26
CA ARG A 152 8.83 -6.87 14.60
C ARG A 152 7.83 -6.68 15.74
N GLY A 153 6.54 -6.72 15.46
CA GLY A 153 5.48 -6.55 16.45
C GLY A 153 5.46 -5.16 17.10
N LYS A 154 5.93 -4.11 16.41
CA LYS A 154 5.83 -2.74 16.91
C LYS A 154 4.41 -2.22 16.74
N LEU A 155 3.93 -1.49 17.75
CA LEU A 155 2.60 -0.88 17.69
C LEU A 155 2.47 -0.07 16.39
N SER A 156 1.53 -0.48 15.56
CA SER A 156 1.29 0.09 14.24
C SER A 156 -0.21 0.32 14.04
N TYR A 157 -0.54 1.18 13.09
CA TYR A 157 -1.93 1.58 12.86
C TYR A 157 -2.31 1.25 11.42
N LEU A 158 -3.39 0.49 11.26
CA LEU A 158 -3.98 0.22 9.96
C LEU A 158 -5.34 0.87 9.84
N THR A 159 -5.57 1.58 8.76
CA THR A 159 -6.89 2.07 8.35
C THR A 159 -7.42 1.13 7.28
N VAL A 160 -8.55 0.50 7.58
CA VAL A 160 -9.29 -0.37 6.65
C VAL A 160 -10.41 0.43 6.04
N VAL A 161 -10.46 0.48 4.72
CA VAL A 161 -11.41 1.31 3.98
C VAL A 161 -12.25 0.43 3.08
N CYS A 162 -13.56 0.46 3.28
CA CYS A 162 -14.55 -0.15 2.39
C CYS A 162 -15.76 0.77 2.34
N THR A 163 -16.45 0.84 1.21
CA THR A 163 -17.70 1.61 1.09
C THR A 163 -18.82 1.07 1.99
N ASP A 164 -18.73 -0.21 2.37
CA ASP A 164 -19.60 -0.86 3.34
C ASP A 164 -18.85 -1.01 4.69
N PRO A 165 -19.36 -0.40 5.78
CA PRO A 165 -18.73 -0.49 7.10
C PRO A 165 -18.61 -1.92 7.66
N GLU A 166 -19.57 -2.80 7.36
CA GLU A 166 -19.53 -4.20 7.81
C GLU A 166 -18.37 -4.94 7.13
N ASN A 167 -18.19 -4.74 5.82
CA ASN A 167 -17.03 -5.31 5.11
C ASN A 167 -15.71 -4.75 5.64
N ALA A 168 -15.67 -3.45 6.01
CA ALA A 168 -14.47 -2.87 6.62
C ALA A 168 -14.12 -3.57 7.94
N GLN A 169 -15.11 -3.82 8.80
CA GLN A 169 -14.92 -4.51 10.06
C GLN A 169 -14.48 -5.97 9.85
N MET A 170 -15.17 -6.71 8.99
CA MET A 170 -14.83 -8.09 8.67
C MET A 170 -13.41 -8.24 8.09
N LEU A 171 -13.04 -7.30 7.20
CA LEU A 171 -11.68 -7.25 6.65
C LEU A 171 -10.66 -6.91 7.74
N GLY A 172 -10.98 -5.97 8.64
CA GLY A 172 -10.09 -5.57 9.73
C GLY A 172 -9.77 -6.72 10.68
N GLU A 173 -10.76 -7.56 11.00
CA GLU A 173 -10.57 -8.74 11.86
C GLU A 173 -9.48 -9.69 11.33
N LYS A 174 -9.28 -9.75 10.00
CA LYS A 174 -8.22 -10.55 9.37
C LYS A 174 -6.81 -10.07 9.71
N PHE A 175 -6.65 -8.80 10.09
CA PHE A 175 -5.36 -8.17 10.42
C PHE A 175 -5.18 -7.90 11.92
N ALA A 176 -6.17 -8.26 12.75
CA ALA A 176 -6.15 -7.93 14.17
C ALA A 176 -5.03 -8.71 14.91
N THR A 177 -4.18 -7.98 15.62
CA THR A 177 -3.17 -8.50 16.54
C THR A 177 -3.07 -7.56 17.74
N ASP A 178 -2.34 -7.94 18.78
CA ASP A 178 -2.12 -7.13 19.97
C ASP A 178 -1.26 -5.86 19.73
N TYR A 179 -0.58 -5.80 18.59
CA TYR A 179 0.25 -4.66 18.17
C TYR A 179 -0.29 -3.90 16.94
N ILE A 180 -1.46 -4.26 16.43
CA ILE A 180 -2.12 -3.53 15.34
C ILE A 180 -3.37 -2.82 15.85
N HIS A 181 -3.34 -1.50 15.82
CA HIS A 181 -4.52 -0.68 16.06
C HIS A 181 -5.29 -0.47 14.76
N LEU A 182 -6.54 -0.92 14.73
CA LEU A 182 -7.41 -0.81 13.55
C LEU A 182 -8.27 0.45 13.64
N SER A 183 -8.38 1.15 12.53
CA SER A 183 -9.36 2.20 12.29
C SER A 183 -10.09 1.93 10.98
N TYR A 184 -11.30 2.47 10.86
CA TYR A 184 -12.19 2.19 9.74
C TYR A 184 -12.63 3.47 9.06
N SER A 185 -12.79 3.44 7.74
CA SER A 185 -13.28 4.56 6.95
C SER A 185 -14.12 4.06 5.77
N THR A 186 -15.04 4.89 5.31
CA THR A 186 -15.79 4.68 4.06
C THR A 186 -15.27 5.58 2.93
N ASP A 187 -14.32 6.47 3.21
CA ASP A 187 -13.76 7.42 2.25
C ASP A 187 -12.69 6.78 1.37
N LEU A 188 -13.13 6.00 0.40
CA LEU A 188 -12.27 5.23 -0.49
C LEU A 188 -11.30 6.14 -1.27
N TYR A 189 -11.82 7.22 -1.89
CA TYR A 189 -11.02 8.14 -2.68
C TYR A 189 -10.08 9.01 -1.83
N GLY A 190 -10.59 9.59 -0.74
CA GLY A 190 -9.80 10.49 0.09
C GLY A 190 -8.59 9.78 0.72
N ILE A 191 -8.80 8.59 1.24
CA ILE A 191 -7.71 7.80 1.85
C ILE A 191 -6.72 7.31 0.79
N GLU A 192 -7.17 6.88 -0.38
CA GLU A 192 -6.27 6.43 -1.44
C GLU A 192 -5.39 7.58 -1.95
N TYR A 193 -5.98 8.75 -2.27
CA TYR A 193 -5.21 9.92 -2.68
C TYR A 193 -4.28 10.43 -1.58
N ALA A 194 -4.70 10.41 -0.32
CA ALA A 194 -3.83 10.77 0.80
C ALA A 194 -2.59 9.87 0.86
N ALA A 195 -2.77 8.55 0.70
CA ALA A 195 -1.68 7.58 0.68
C ALA A 195 -0.73 7.75 -0.53
N ILE A 196 -1.21 8.33 -1.63
CA ILE A 196 -0.42 8.68 -2.81
C ILE A 196 0.36 9.98 -2.56
N LEU A 197 -0.34 11.04 -2.17
CA LEU A 197 0.21 12.40 -2.00
C LEU A 197 1.29 12.44 -0.93
N LYS A 198 1.10 11.73 0.22
CA LYS A 198 2.13 11.66 1.25
C LYS A 198 3.49 11.19 0.76
N ASN A 199 3.51 10.31 -0.25
CA ASN A 199 4.75 9.80 -0.82
C ASN A 199 5.49 10.88 -1.62
N ILE A 200 4.76 11.78 -2.29
CA ILE A 200 5.31 12.95 -2.97
C ILE A 200 5.87 13.93 -1.94
N TYR A 201 5.11 14.19 -0.87
CA TYR A 201 5.56 15.10 0.19
C TYR A 201 6.78 14.56 0.95
N ALA A 202 6.84 13.26 1.20
CA ALA A 202 8.02 12.65 1.81
C ALA A 202 9.28 12.78 0.93
N LEU A 203 9.12 12.73 -0.39
CA LEU A 203 10.21 12.99 -1.33
C LEU A 203 10.70 14.43 -1.21
N SER A 204 9.79 15.42 -1.15
CA SER A 204 10.15 16.83 -0.98
C SER A 204 10.84 17.10 0.38
N VAL A 205 10.36 16.46 1.46
CA VAL A 205 11.02 16.51 2.78
C VAL A 205 12.43 15.93 2.71
N GLY A 206 12.59 14.80 2.01
CA GLY A 206 13.92 14.21 1.78
C GLY A 206 14.87 15.16 1.06
N ILE A 207 14.40 15.85 -0.01
CA ILE A 207 15.20 16.85 -0.72
C ILE A 207 15.60 17.98 0.23
N ALA A 208 14.68 18.50 1.02
CA ALA A 208 14.97 19.58 1.96
C ALA A 208 16.03 19.17 3.00
N VAL A 209 15.94 17.94 3.53
CA VAL A 209 16.97 17.39 4.45
C VAL A 209 18.33 17.30 3.77
N GLY A 210 18.38 16.79 2.52
CA GLY A 210 19.62 16.70 1.76
C GLY A 210 20.26 18.05 1.43
N LEU A 211 19.45 19.10 1.28
CA LEU A 211 19.90 20.48 1.11
C LEU A 211 20.34 21.16 2.43
N GLY A 212 20.22 20.47 3.59
CA GLY A 212 20.64 20.99 4.87
C GLY A 212 19.61 21.85 5.61
N TYR A 213 18.33 21.84 5.22
CA TYR A 213 17.29 22.54 5.97
C TYR A 213 17.04 21.84 7.32
N GLY A 214 16.87 22.65 8.38
CA GLY A 214 16.64 22.17 9.74
C GLY A 214 15.17 21.91 10.07
N ASP A 215 14.94 21.42 11.30
CA ASP A 215 13.62 20.95 11.78
C ASP A 215 12.53 22.02 11.73
N ASN A 216 12.86 23.30 11.96
CA ASN A 216 11.89 24.40 11.87
C ASN A 216 11.29 24.48 10.45
N PHE A 217 12.13 24.39 9.42
CA PHE A 217 11.66 24.38 8.03
C PHE A 217 10.85 23.12 7.72
N LEU A 218 11.34 21.97 8.15
CA LEU A 218 10.68 20.67 7.89
C LEU A 218 9.28 20.63 8.52
N ALA A 219 9.13 21.15 9.73
CA ALA A 219 7.82 21.23 10.39
C ALA A 219 6.82 22.07 9.58
N VAL A 220 7.25 23.23 9.04
CA VAL A 220 6.40 24.08 8.20
C VAL A 220 6.12 23.41 6.85
N LEU A 221 7.12 22.79 6.24
CA LEU A 221 6.94 22.06 4.97
C LEU A 221 5.89 20.94 5.10
N ILE A 222 5.96 20.15 6.17
CA ILE A 222 4.99 19.05 6.42
C ILE A 222 3.60 19.62 6.73
N ALA A 223 3.50 20.69 7.54
CA ALA A 223 2.22 21.34 7.81
C ALA A 223 1.57 21.89 6.53
N ASN A 224 2.35 22.52 5.65
CA ASN A 224 1.88 22.99 4.36
C ASN A 224 1.46 21.83 3.44
N SER A 225 2.19 20.72 3.47
CA SER A 225 1.84 19.50 2.73
C SER A 225 0.50 18.92 3.18
N ALA A 226 0.22 18.91 4.50
CA ALA A 226 -1.09 18.50 5.02
C ALA A 226 -2.20 19.43 4.55
N GLY A 227 -1.96 20.75 4.54
CA GLY A 227 -2.89 21.75 4.02
C GLY A 227 -3.14 21.61 2.51
N GLU A 228 -2.09 21.29 1.74
CA GLU A 228 -2.21 21.03 0.30
C GLU A 228 -3.00 19.76 0.01
N MET A 229 -2.71 18.67 0.73
CA MET A 229 -3.48 17.42 0.66
C MET A 229 -4.96 17.68 0.89
N ARG A 230 -5.31 18.44 1.94
CA ARG A 230 -6.69 18.78 2.25
C ARG A 230 -7.36 19.54 1.10
N ARG A 231 -6.73 20.61 0.57
CA ARG A 231 -7.26 21.38 -0.56
C ARG A 231 -7.47 20.52 -1.80
N PHE A 232 -6.48 19.67 -2.13
CA PHE A 232 -6.59 18.77 -3.27
C PHE A 232 -7.83 17.85 -3.14
N LEU A 233 -8.05 17.28 -1.96
CA LEU A 233 -9.18 16.39 -1.72
C LEU A 233 -10.53 17.14 -1.72
N GLU A 234 -10.59 18.34 -1.15
CA GLU A 234 -11.79 19.18 -1.15
C GLU A 234 -12.23 19.56 -2.58
N GLU A 235 -11.27 19.85 -3.46
CA GLU A 235 -11.55 20.24 -4.85
C GLU A 235 -11.80 19.05 -5.78
N SER A 236 -11.08 17.91 -5.59
CA SER A 236 -11.19 16.75 -6.47
C SER A 236 -12.35 15.83 -6.11
N TYR A 237 -12.57 15.61 -4.83
CA TYR A 237 -13.55 14.67 -4.27
C TYR A 237 -14.19 15.26 -3.03
N PRO A 238 -15.10 16.24 -3.17
CA PRO A 238 -15.74 16.92 -2.04
C PRO A 238 -16.47 15.93 -1.12
N ALA A 239 -16.06 15.91 0.14
CA ALA A 239 -16.72 15.15 1.22
C ALA A 239 -16.32 15.74 2.58
N GLU A 240 -17.13 15.53 3.60
CA GLU A 240 -16.75 15.85 4.97
C GLU A 240 -15.67 14.85 5.44
N ARG A 241 -14.50 15.37 5.85
CA ARG A 241 -13.34 14.57 6.25
C ARG A 241 -12.65 15.15 7.47
N ASP A 242 -12.32 14.27 8.41
CA ASP A 242 -11.29 14.58 9.42
C ASP A 242 -9.91 14.14 8.90
N THR A 243 -9.16 15.10 8.37
CA THR A 243 -7.81 14.85 7.85
C THR A 243 -6.74 14.72 8.93
N LEU A 244 -7.07 14.85 10.23
CA LEU A 244 -6.15 14.71 11.33
C LEU A 244 -5.99 13.26 11.82
N VAL A 245 -6.83 12.34 11.36
CA VAL A 245 -6.78 10.92 11.75
C VAL A 245 -5.58 10.18 11.15
N SER A 246 -5.33 8.97 11.66
CA SER A 246 -4.15 8.16 11.32
C SER A 246 -3.97 7.87 9.82
N GLY A 247 -5.07 7.65 9.09
CA GLY A 247 -5.02 7.35 7.64
C GLY A 247 -4.61 8.54 6.76
N TYR A 248 -4.69 9.77 7.27
CA TYR A 248 -4.26 11.00 6.59
C TYR A 248 -2.99 11.57 7.22
N LEU A 249 -3.12 12.38 8.27
CA LEU A 249 -1.99 13.07 8.89
C LEU A 249 -1.00 12.09 9.51
N GLY A 250 -1.46 11.04 10.17
CA GLY A 250 -0.56 10.06 10.80
C GLY A 250 0.35 9.37 9.78
N ASP A 251 -0.21 8.93 8.65
CA ASP A 251 0.54 8.28 7.58
C ASP A 251 1.46 9.25 6.82
N LEU A 252 1.06 10.53 6.69
CA LEU A 252 1.93 11.60 6.19
C LEU A 252 3.14 11.80 7.10
N LEU A 253 2.91 11.99 8.39
CA LEU A 253 3.97 12.26 9.37
C LEU A 253 5.00 11.12 9.41
N VAL A 254 4.56 9.87 9.57
CA VAL A 254 5.48 8.73 9.63
C VAL A 254 6.29 8.61 8.33
N THR A 255 5.68 8.87 7.17
CA THR A 255 6.36 8.77 5.88
C THR A 255 7.42 9.87 5.70
N CYS A 256 7.19 11.07 6.27
CA CYS A 256 8.13 12.20 6.23
C CYS A 256 9.30 12.06 7.22
N TYR A 257 9.07 11.46 8.40
CA TYR A 257 10.10 11.35 9.44
C TYR A 257 10.89 10.06 9.40
N SER A 258 10.26 8.95 9.02
CA SER A 258 10.86 7.62 9.15
C SER A 258 12.07 7.42 8.24
N VAL A 259 13.09 6.77 8.79
CA VAL A 259 14.26 6.31 8.04
C VAL A 259 13.91 5.16 7.07
N TYR A 260 12.82 4.46 7.31
CA TYR A 260 12.31 3.40 6.42
C TYR A 260 11.59 3.96 5.19
N SER A 261 11.29 5.27 5.15
CA SER A 261 10.62 5.89 4.01
C SER A 261 11.52 5.94 2.77
N ARG A 262 11.21 5.11 1.79
CA ARG A 262 11.91 5.06 0.50
C ARG A 262 11.81 6.38 -0.26
N ASN A 263 10.67 7.04 -0.17
CA ASN A 263 10.45 8.34 -0.82
C ASN A 263 11.32 9.42 -0.20
N ARG A 264 11.39 9.48 1.13
CA ARG A 264 12.29 10.39 1.86
C ARG A 264 13.76 10.09 1.51
N ARG A 265 14.15 8.81 1.44
CA ARG A 265 15.52 8.42 1.06
C ARG A 265 15.87 8.85 -0.36
N LEU A 266 14.97 8.64 -1.33
CA LEU A 266 15.17 9.13 -2.71
C LEU A 266 15.36 10.63 -2.73
N GLY A 267 14.51 11.38 -2.01
CA GLY A 267 14.63 12.84 -1.87
C GLY A 267 15.97 13.26 -1.27
N LEU A 268 16.44 12.56 -0.23
CA LEU A 268 17.73 12.82 0.42
C LEU A 268 18.89 12.71 -0.57
N LEU A 269 18.93 11.65 -1.38
CA LEU A 269 19.97 11.46 -2.41
C LEU A 269 19.94 12.59 -3.45
N ILE A 270 18.78 12.99 -3.90
CA ILE A 270 18.62 14.11 -4.83
C ILE A 270 19.08 15.43 -4.18
N GLY A 271 18.70 15.70 -2.94
CA GLY A 271 19.11 16.88 -2.19
C GLY A 271 20.62 16.95 -1.96
N HIS A 272 21.31 15.82 -1.84
CA HIS A 272 22.77 15.72 -1.80
C HIS A 272 23.44 15.90 -3.20
N GLY A 273 22.66 16.18 -4.25
CA GLY A 273 23.21 16.47 -5.59
C GLY A 273 23.26 15.25 -6.53
N CYS A 274 22.72 14.09 -6.13
CA CYS A 274 22.59 12.97 -7.06
C CYS A 274 21.61 13.31 -8.18
N THR A 275 21.90 12.91 -9.41
CA THR A 275 20.90 12.94 -10.47
C THR A 275 19.77 11.95 -10.13
N VAL A 276 18.55 12.21 -10.58
CA VAL A 276 17.41 11.31 -10.36
C VAL A 276 17.72 9.89 -10.82
N LYS A 277 18.36 9.73 -11.98
CA LYS A 277 18.76 8.43 -12.53
C LYS A 277 19.74 7.71 -11.61
N SER A 278 20.75 8.41 -11.08
CA SER A 278 21.73 7.82 -10.15
C SER A 278 21.08 7.44 -8.84
N ALA A 279 20.23 8.31 -8.28
CA ALA A 279 19.52 8.06 -7.05
C ALA A 279 18.56 6.85 -7.17
N LEU A 280 17.81 6.74 -8.27
CA LEU A 280 16.95 5.56 -8.52
C LEU A 280 17.75 4.25 -8.66
N ASN A 281 18.94 4.29 -9.29
CA ASN A 281 19.80 3.10 -9.41
C ASN A 281 20.40 2.66 -8.06
N GLU A 282 20.59 3.58 -7.12
CA GLU A 282 21.06 3.28 -5.75
C GLU A 282 19.94 2.67 -4.89
N MET A 283 18.68 2.90 -5.26
CA MET A 283 17.54 2.38 -4.53
C MET A 283 17.33 0.89 -4.84
N THR A 284 17.26 0.06 -3.79
CA THR A 284 16.95 -1.37 -3.92
C THR A 284 15.46 -1.65 -4.05
N MET A 285 14.62 -0.66 -3.76
CA MET A 285 13.16 -0.75 -3.77
C MET A 285 12.54 0.50 -4.39
N VAL A 286 11.33 0.33 -4.95
CA VAL A 286 10.59 1.41 -5.62
C VAL A 286 10.21 2.51 -4.64
N ALA A 287 10.43 3.76 -5.04
CA ALA A 287 9.91 4.97 -4.40
C ALA A 287 8.66 5.43 -5.16
N GLU A 288 7.47 5.12 -4.65
CA GLU A 288 6.18 5.40 -5.29
C GLU A 288 5.97 6.89 -5.58
N GLY A 289 6.47 7.78 -4.72
CA GLY A 289 6.34 9.23 -4.87
C GLY A 289 6.95 9.77 -6.16
N TYR A 290 7.94 9.12 -6.73
CA TYR A 290 8.52 9.51 -8.01
C TYR A 290 7.51 9.36 -9.15
N PHE A 291 6.87 8.22 -9.25
CA PHE A 291 5.84 7.95 -10.26
C PHE A 291 4.55 8.73 -9.99
N ALA A 292 4.18 8.83 -8.70
CA ALA A 292 3.00 9.55 -8.28
C ALA A 292 3.07 11.05 -8.63
N ALA A 293 4.25 11.68 -8.54
CA ALA A 293 4.41 13.11 -8.86
C ALA A 293 4.02 13.43 -10.31
N ASP A 294 4.44 12.60 -11.28
CA ASP A 294 4.05 12.78 -12.67
C ASP A 294 2.54 12.53 -12.89
N CYS A 295 2.01 11.49 -12.25
CA CYS A 295 0.59 11.16 -12.37
C CYS A 295 -0.30 12.26 -11.77
N ILE A 296 0.03 12.77 -10.58
CA ILE A 296 -0.71 13.89 -9.95
C ILE A 296 -0.62 15.15 -10.78
N ARG A 297 0.54 15.44 -11.38
CA ARG A 297 0.68 16.58 -12.33
C ARG A 297 -0.32 16.46 -13.50
N HIS A 298 -0.50 15.27 -14.08
CA HIS A 298 -1.46 15.04 -15.15
C HIS A 298 -2.92 15.19 -14.68
N ILE A 299 -3.24 14.64 -13.51
CA ILE A 299 -4.57 14.75 -12.91
C ILE A 299 -4.88 16.22 -12.60
N ASN A 300 -3.94 16.92 -11.96
CA ASN A 300 -4.12 18.33 -11.59
C ASN A 300 -4.25 19.25 -12.80
N ALA A 301 -3.66 18.93 -13.95
CA ALA A 301 -3.85 19.69 -15.19
C ALA A 301 -5.33 19.76 -15.62
N ARG A 302 -6.17 18.80 -15.20
CA ARG A 302 -7.61 18.76 -15.45
C ARG A 302 -8.40 19.54 -14.39
N HIS A 303 -7.99 19.46 -13.12
CA HIS A 303 -8.67 20.10 -11.98
C HIS A 303 -8.19 21.53 -11.72
N LYS A 304 -6.96 21.88 -12.09
CA LYS A 304 -6.32 23.21 -11.91
C LYS A 304 -6.26 23.66 -10.43
N ILE A 305 -5.95 22.71 -9.54
CA ILE A 305 -5.81 22.94 -8.10
C ILE A 305 -4.43 23.52 -7.78
#